data_7fc7ccb7bb695954127f7d50ac3e5773
#
_entry.id   7fc7ccb7bb695954127f7d50ac3e5773
#
_cell.length_a   1.000
_cell.length_b   1.000
_cell.length_c   1.000
_cell.angle_alpha   90.00
_cell.angle_beta   90.00
_cell.angle_gamma   90.00
#
_symmetry.space_group_name_H-M   'P 1'
#
loop_
_entity.id
_entity.type
_entity.pdbx_description
1 polymer ?
#
loop_
_entity_poly.entity_id
_entity_poly.type
_entity_poly.pdbx_seq_one_letter_code
_entity_poly.pdbx_strand_id
1 'polypeptide(L)'
;IQELRNREEVFVAYSQATKLPYVTCDEETFNDQARIFATEEEIKEYGKQLLEDKILLMGMKYEKKDFPRLYGTLYAIGVNSVIWTDGNDQIEVEIQRIASQRDMSKIEPSKRPLLNPSLELSGIYFMQELRRPVKQEEHKNIRELEEELIANLRKAEFLIAINAEQEENGKLHIPYLKNKEDKILQPVFTDVMEFEKFGRGKNLRVAKVTMDKLPSLMIPQASAYVVNPLGFNLILNKEQVEKIAGVAK
;
A
#
# COMPACT_ATOMS: atom_id res chain seq x y z
N ILE A 1 -2.84 25.12 4.10
CA ILE A 1 -4.07 24.33 3.86
C ILE A 1 -4.84 24.82 2.64
N GLN A 2 -5.07 26.13 2.53
CA GLN A 2 -5.78 26.68 1.36
C GLN A 2 -5.02 26.37 0.05
N GLU A 3 -3.71 26.45 0.04
CA GLU A 3 -2.87 26.10 -1.10
C GLU A 3 -3.01 24.63 -1.49
N LEU A 4 -2.86 23.70 -0.54
CA LEU A 4 -3.06 22.27 -0.78
C LEU A 4 -4.44 21.90 -1.33
N ARG A 5 -5.45 22.76 -1.11
CA ARG A 5 -6.80 22.55 -1.64
C ARG A 5 -7.04 23.21 -3.00
N ASN A 6 -6.35 24.31 -3.28
CA ASN A 6 -6.74 25.23 -4.35
C ASN A 6 -5.69 25.39 -5.46
N ARG A 7 -4.46 24.89 -5.28
CA ARG A 7 -3.46 24.88 -6.37
C ARG A 7 -3.97 24.09 -7.56
N GLU A 8 -3.53 24.47 -8.74
CA GLU A 8 -3.89 23.76 -9.96
C GLU A 8 -3.17 22.42 -10.08
N GLU A 9 -1.98 22.33 -9.49
CA GLU A 9 -1.18 21.12 -9.48
C GLU A 9 -0.24 21.05 -8.26
N VAL A 10 0.10 19.82 -7.87
CA VAL A 10 1.12 19.52 -6.85
C VAL A 10 1.95 18.32 -7.29
N PHE A 11 3.13 18.16 -6.69
CA PHE A 11 4.02 17.05 -6.94
C PHE A 11 4.20 16.23 -5.65
N VAL A 12 4.07 14.91 -5.75
CA VAL A 12 4.14 13.99 -4.62
C VAL A 12 5.33 13.06 -4.79
N ALA A 13 6.10 12.90 -3.72
CA ALA A 13 7.21 11.95 -3.70
C ALA A 13 6.69 10.51 -3.66
N TYR A 14 7.09 9.70 -4.63
CA TYR A 14 6.78 8.28 -4.73
C TYR A 14 8.05 7.45 -4.61
N SER A 15 7.98 6.36 -3.86
CA SER A 15 9.06 5.38 -3.80
C SER A 15 9.12 4.56 -5.07
N GLN A 16 10.29 4.45 -5.70
CA GLN A 16 10.49 3.51 -6.80
C GLN A 16 10.38 2.05 -6.36
N ALA A 17 10.64 1.77 -5.08
CA ALA A 17 10.59 0.43 -4.51
C ALA A 17 9.15 -0.12 -4.42
N THR A 18 8.19 0.71 -4.02
CA THR A 18 6.81 0.29 -3.77
C THR A 18 5.81 0.77 -4.84
N LYS A 19 6.18 1.78 -5.63
CA LYS A 19 5.27 2.49 -6.55
C LYS A 19 4.09 3.17 -5.84
N LEU A 20 4.27 3.46 -4.55
CA LEU A 20 3.33 4.17 -3.68
C LEU A 20 3.97 5.48 -3.20
N PRO A 21 3.20 6.41 -2.60
CA PRO A 21 3.77 7.57 -1.94
C PRO A 21 4.90 7.15 -1.01
N TYR A 22 6.00 7.88 -1.04
CA TYR A 22 7.10 7.65 -0.12
C TYR A 22 6.69 8.14 1.26
N VAL A 23 6.71 7.24 2.23
CA VAL A 23 6.26 7.50 3.60
C VAL A 23 7.45 7.43 4.55
N THR A 24 7.50 8.38 5.47
CA THR A 24 8.46 8.42 6.58
C THR A 24 7.73 8.62 7.89
N CYS A 25 8.24 8.03 8.97
CA CYS A 25 7.77 8.30 10.32
C CYS A 25 8.62 9.42 10.93
N ASP A 26 7.96 10.40 11.53
CA ASP A 26 8.64 11.44 12.31
C ASP A 26 9.02 10.88 13.69
N GLU A 27 10.28 11.04 14.10
CA GLU A 27 10.80 10.43 15.33
C GLU A 27 10.27 11.09 16.62
N GLU A 28 9.80 12.34 16.55
CA GLU A 28 9.30 13.08 17.71
C GLU A 28 7.78 12.95 17.86
N THR A 29 7.05 13.11 16.75
CA THR A 29 5.58 13.11 16.75
C THR A 29 4.98 11.74 16.46
N PHE A 30 5.78 10.81 15.93
CA PHE A 30 5.34 9.51 15.41
C PHE A 30 4.30 9.63 14.31
N ASN A 31 4.30 10.76 13.59
CA ASN A 31 3.43 10.94 12.45
C ASN A 31 3.99 10.22 11.22
N ASP A 32 3.12 9.45 10.56
CA ASP A 32 3.40 8.85 9.26
C ASP A 32 3.15 9.88 8.17
N GLN A 33 4.22 10.34 7.53
CA GLN A 33 4.24 11.53 6.69
C GLN A 33 4.49 11.20 5.23
N ALA A 34 3.73 11.84 4.33
CA ALA A 34 4.06 11.92 2.91
C ALA A 34 4.49 13.35 2.54
N ARG A 35 5.33 13.50 1.51
CA ARG A 35 5.81 14.81 1.08
C ARG A 35 5.14 15.26 -0.21
N ILE A 36 4.64 16.50 -0.17
CA ILE A 36 3.99 17.18 -1.29
C ILE A 36 4.73 18.49 -1.55
N PHE A 37 5.00 18.78 -2.80
CA PHE A 37 5.81 19.91 -3.25
C PHE A 37 5.00 20.79 -4.20
N ALA A 38 5.32 22.07 -4.17
CA ALA A 38 4.75 23.07 -5.06
C ALA A 38 5.22 22.94 -6.50
N THR A 39 6.48 22.52 -6.68
CA THR A 39 7.14 22.45 -8.00
C THR A 39 7.85 21.13 -8.24
N GLU A 40 8.12 20.86 -9.52
CA GLU A 40 8.89 19.67 -9.94
C GLU A 40 10.37 19.78 -9.53
N GLU A 41 10.91 21.00 -9.49
CA GLU A 41 12.28 21.29 -9.10
C GLU A 41 12.54 20.92 -7.63
N GLU A 42 11.61 21.25 -6.75
CA GLU A 42 11.71 20.93 -5.32
C GLU A 42 11.72 19.42 -5.06
N ILE A 43 10.86 18.67 -5.73
CA ILE A 43 10.87 17.21 -5.56
C ILE A 43 12.12 16.56 -6.16
N LYS A 44 12.67 17.12 -7.25
CA LYS A 44 13.95 16.67 -7.81
C LYS A 44 15.10 16.90 -6.83
N GLU A 45 15.11 18.05 -6.17
CA GLU A 45 16.15 18.37 -5.19
C GLU A 45 16.03 17.47 -3.95
N TYR A 46 14.82 17.26 -3.44
CA TYR A 46 14.58 16.31 -2.37
C TYR A 46 15.01 14.89 -2.74
N GLY A 47 14.71 14.44 -3.95
CA GLY A 47 15.14 13.14 -4.46
C GLY A 47 16.66 12.99 -4.55
N LYS A 48 17.40 14.08 -4.90
CA LYS A 48 18.88 14.05 -4.91
C LYS A 48 19.45 13.87 -3.50
N GLN A 49 18.90 14.55 -2.50
CA GLN A 49 19.33 14.40 -1.10
C GLN A 49 19.20 12.95 -0.62
N LEU A 50 18.10 12.29 -0.97
CA LEU A 50 17.86 10.91 -0.56
C LEU A 50 18.67 9.86 -1.35
N LEU A 51 19.27 10.25 -2.47
CA LEU A 51 20.18 9.34 -3.22
C LEU A 51 21.44 8.98 -2.41
N GLU A 52 21.89 9.82 -1.49
CA GLU A 52 23.00 9.50 -0.58
C GLU A 52 22.69 8.26 0.25
N ASP A 53 21.44 8.13 0.72
CA ASP A 53 20.90 6.97 1.43
C ASP A 53 20.46 5.83 0.51
N LYS A 54 20.69 5.93 -0.81
CA LYS A 54 20.22 4.97 -1.82
C LYS A 54 18.70 4.83 -1.87
N ILE A 55 17.97 5.87 -1.49
CA ILE A 55 16.51 5.93 -1.62
C ILE A 55 16.17 6.54 -2.97
N LEU A 56 15.50 5.76 -3.80
CA LEU A 56 15.15 6.17 -5.17
C LEU A 56 13.70 6.65 -5.20
N LEU A 57 13.52 7.91 -5.51
CA LEU A 57 12.21 8.54 -5.63
C LEU A 57 11.85 8.85 -7.09
N MET A 58 10.57 9.06 -7.32
CA MET A 58 10.02 9.66 -8.52
C MET A 58 8.96 10.70 -8.13
N GLY A 59 8.91 11.79 -8.87
CA GLY A 59 7.88 12.81 -8.75
C GLY A 59 6.61 12.40 -9.48
N MET A 60 5.47 12.41 -8.78
CA MET A 60 4.16 12.19 -9.39
C MET A 60 3.37 13.49 -9.36
N LYS A 61 3.04 14.01 -10.55
CA LYS A 61 2.20 15.20 -10.70
C LYS A 61 0.73 14.83 -10.50
N TYR A 62 0.04 15.64 -9.71
CA TYR A 62 -1.40 15.59 -9.51
C TYR A 62 -2.02 16.92 -9.90
N GLU A 63 -3.05 16.89 -10.72
CA GLU A 63 -3.89 18.03 -11.01
C GLU A 63 -4.99 18.16 -9.95
N LYS A 64 -5.51 19.36 -9.75
CA LYS A 64 -6.54 19.69 -8.75
C LYS A 64 -7.73 18.71 -8.76
N LYS A 65 -8.17 18.27 -9.94
CA LYS A 65 -9.26 17.29 -10.07
C LYS A 65 -8.96 15.94 -9.42
N ASP A 66 -7.67 15.59 -9.26
CA ASP A 66 -7.20 14.33 -8.70
C ASP A 66 -6.90 14.40 -7.19
N PHE A 67 -6.95 15.59 -6.58
CA PHE A 67 -6.66 15.78 -5.16
C PHE A 67 -7.52 14.93 -4.22
N PRO A 68 -8.85 14.80 -4.44
CA PRO A 68 -9.65 13.91 -3.59
C PRO A 68 -9.16 12.47 -3.62
N ARG A 69 -8.71 11.98 -4.79
CA ARG A 69 -8.13 10.65 -4.92
C ARG A 69 -6.76 10.55 -4.23
N LEU A 70 -5.90 11.57 -4.39
CA LEU A 70 -4.59 11.62 -3.73
C LEU A 70 -4.76 11.52 -2.21
N TYR A 71 -5.54 12.41 -1.61
CA TYR A 71 -5.72 12.43 -0.16
C TYR A 71 -6.46 11.20 0.36
N GLY A 72 -7.40 10.66 -0.42
CA GLY A 72 -8.04 9.38 -0.12
C GLY A 72 -7.06 8.22 -0.11
N THR A 73 -6.10 8.20 -1.05
CA THR A 73 -5.03 7.20 -1.09
C THR A 73 -4.10 7.33 0.11
N LEU A 74 -3.63 8.53 0.43
CA LEU A 74 -2.78 8.77 1.60
C LEU A 74 -3.44 8.31 2.89
N TYR A 75 -4.72 8.61 3.06
CA TYR A 75 -5.50 8.15 4.20
C TYR A 75 -5.61 6.62 4.26
N ALA A 76 -5.93 5.98 3.13
CA ALA A 76 -6.13 4.52 3.06
C ALA A 76 -4.85 3.74 3.39
N ILE A 77 -3.68 4.26 2.99
CA ILE A 77 -2.38 3.67 3.32
C ILE A 77 -1.88 4.01 4.73
N GLY A 78 -2.64 4.80 5.52
CA GLY A 78 -2.35 5.09 6.91
C GLY A 78 -1.55 6.37 7.16
N VAL A 79 -1.22 7.15 6.13
CA VAL A 79 -0.59 8.46 6.30
C VAL A 79 -1.51 9.38 7.09
N ASN A 80 -1.00 9.98 8.16
CA ASN A 80 -1.78 10.87 9.02
C ASN A 80 -1.44 12.35 8.83
N SER A 81 -0.26 12.67 8.26
CA SER A 81 0.11 14.03 7.91
C SER A 81 0.85 14.14 6.58
N VAL A 82 0.90 15.33 6.03
CA VAL A 82 1.71 15.66 4.86
C VAL A 82 2.65 16.80 5.18
N ILE A 83 3.88 16.72 4.66
CA ILE A 83 4.80 17.84 4.67
C ILE A 83 4.63 18.58 3.34
N TRP A 84 4.07 19.76 3.42
CA TRP A 84 3.96 20.68 2.28
C TRP A 84 5.23 21.52 2.17
N THR A 85 5.83 21.55 0.99
CA THR A 85 7.01 22.35 0.67
C THR A 85 6.69 23.33 -0.45
N ASP A 86 7.01 24.61 -0.24
CA ASP A 86 6.91 25.70 -1.24
C ASP A 86 8.06 26.67 -1.03
N GLY A 87 9.06 26.64 -1.89
CA GLY A 87 10.30 27.36 -1.71
C GLY A 87 11.07 26.92 -0.47
N ASN A 88 11.31 27.86 0.43
CA ASN A 88 11.98 27.59 1.71
C ASN A 88 11.01 27.19 2.84
N ASP A 89 9.71 27.28 2.60
CA ASP A 89 8.71 27.03 3.61
C ASP A 89 8.33 25.55 3.62
N GLN A 90 8.37 24.95 4.81
CA GLN A 90 7.86 23.59 5.06
C GLN A 90 6.86 23.62 6.19
N ILE A 91 5.71 23.04 5.95
CA ILE A 91 4.61 22.99 6.94
C ILE A 91 4.05 21.58 7.00
N GLU A 92 3.98 21.03 8.20
CA GLU A 92 3.24 19.79 8.45
C GLU A 92 1.74 20.10 8.55
N VAL A 93 0.93 19.31 7.87
CA VAL A 93 -0.53 19.43 7.86
C VAL A 93 -1.16 18.05 8.02
N GLU A 94 -1.97 17.88 9.07
CA GLU A 94 -2.77 16.68 9.26
C GLU A 94 -3.71 16.45 8.07
N ILE A 95 -3.76 15.22 7.57
CA ILE A 95 -4.52 14.89 6.37
C ILE A 95 -6.01 15.15 6.56
N GLN A 96 -6.53 14.98 7.78
CA GLN A 96 -7.92 15.27 8.14
C GLN A 96 -8.31 16.73 7.95
N ARG A 97 -7.34 17.65 8.01
CA ARG A 97 -7.54 19.08 7.77
C ARG A 97 -7.57 19.45 6.30
N ILE A 98 -7.04 18.59 5.43
CA ILE A 98 -6.99 18.83 3.97
C ILE A 98 -8.21 18.23 3.29
N ALA A 99 -8.56 17.01 3.65
CA ALA A 99 -9.66 16.25 3.05
C ALA A 99 -10.73 15.91 4.08
N SER A 100 -11.98 16.13 3.72
CA SER A 100 -13.10 15.66 4.51
C SER A 100 -13.20 14.15 4.41
N GLN A 101 -13.07 13.46 5.53
CA GLN A 101 -13.26 12.03 5.60
C GLN A 101 -14.73 11.68 5.70
N ARG A 102 -15.12 10.59 5.05
CA ARG A 102 -16.46 10.05 5.23
C ARG A 102 -16.57 9.46 6.63
N ASP A 103 -17.57 9.89 7.37
CA ASP A 103 -17.84 9.34 8.69
C ASP A 103 -18.29 7.88 8.57
N MET A 104 -17.34 6.96 8.78
CA MET A 104 -17.56 5.52 8.67
C MET A 104 -18.48 4.98 9.76
N SER A 105 -18.68 5.72 10.86
CA SER A 105 -19.59 5.32 11.93
C SER A 105 -21.05 5.28 11.48
N LYS A 106 -21.39 6.11 10.48
CA LYS A 106 -22.74 6.20 9.88
C LYS A 106 -23.02 5.13 8.83
N ILE A 107 -22.01 4.32 8.47
CA ILE A 107 -22.15 3.24 7.51
C ILE A 107 -22.33 1.94 8.29
N GLU A 108 -23.34 1.15 7.91
CA GLU A 108 -23.55 -0.18 8.47
C GLU A 108 -22.24 -1.03 8.35
N PRO A 109 -21.80 -1.73 9.41
CA PRO A 109 -20.53 -2.46 9.43
C PRO A 109 -20.31 -3.39 8.23
N SER A 110 -21.37 -4.06 7.78
CA SER A 110 -21.34 -4.96 6.61
C SER A 110 -21.06 -4.26 5.27
N LYS A 111 -21.32 -2.95 5.21
CA LYS A 111 -21.16 -2.12 4.00
C LYS A 111 -19.91 -1.22 4.05
N ARG A 112 -19.18 -1.26 5.16
CA ARG A 112 -17.92 -0.48 5.26
C ARG A 112 -16.88 -1.09 4.33
N PRO A 113 -16.18 -0.24 3.54
CA PRO A 113 -15.06 -0.73 2.76
C PRO A 113 -13.99 -1.31 3.69
N LEU A 114 -13.38 -2.40 3.29
CA LEU A 114 -12.21 -2.92 3.99
C LEU A 114 -11.05 -1.94 3.83
N LEU A 115 -10.42 -1.59 4.94
CA LEU A 115 -9.20 -0.80 5.02
C LEU A 115 -8.28 -1.43 6.06
N ASN A 116 -6.99 -1.50 5.76
CA ASN A 116 -5.96 -2.02 6.66
C ASN A 116 -4.78 -1.02 6.75
N PRO A 117 -4.98 0.21 7.25
CA PRO A 117 -3.95 1.25 7.21
C PRO A 117 -2.65 0.83 7.92
N SER A 118 -2.72 0.14 9.06
CA SER A 118 -1.52 -0.35 9.75
C SER A 118 -0.77 -1.41 8.95
N LEU A 119 -1.48 -2.29 8.22
CA LEU A 119 -0.85 -3.27 7.35
C LEU A 119 -0.22 -2.59 6.12
N GLU A 120 -0.91 -1.60 5.54
CA GLU A 120 -0.38 -0.82 4.41
C GLU A 120 0.92 -0.11 4.81
N LEU A 121 0.94 0.61 5.93
CA LEU A 121 2.12 1.31 6.43
C LEU A 121 3.28 0.35 6.68
N SER A 122 3.07 -0.70 7.46
CA SER A 122 4.12 -1.67 7.76
C SER A 122 4.64 -2.37 6.49
N GLY A 123 3.75 -2.67 5.54
CA GLY A 123 4.11 -3.18 4.22
C GLY A 123 4.96 -2.20 3.40
N ILE A 124 4.58 -0.92 3.38
CA ILE A 124 5.31 0.14 2.69
C ILE A 124 6.70 0.33 3.31
N TYR A 125 6.80 0.47 4.62
CA TYR A 125 8.09 0.65 5.32
C TYR A 125 9.03 -0.53 5.08
N PHE A 126 8.53 -1.75 5.31
CA PHE A 126 9.33 -2.94 5.09
C PHE A 126 9.81 -3.05 3.64
N MET A 127 8.95 -2.82 2.65
CA MET A 127 9.32 -2.95 1.25
C MET A 127 10.16 -1.78 0.73
N GLN A 128 10.00 -0.57 1.29
CA GLN A 128 10.89 0.55 1.02
C GLN A 128 12.32 0.21 1.45
N GLU A 129 12.49 -0.35 2.65
CA GLU A 129 13.81 -0.72 3.17
C GLU A 129 14.36 -1.98 2.50
N LEU A 130 13.58 -3.05 2.39
CA LEU A 130 14.01 -4.32 1.78
C LEU A 130 14.52 -4.15 0.34
N ARG A 131 13.91 -3.24 -0.41
CA ARG A 131 14.27 -2.98 -1.82
C ARG A 131 15.24 -1.83 -2.00
N ARG A 132 15.72 -1.24 -0.93
CA ARG A 132 16.79 -0.25 -1.00
C ARG A 132 18.05 -0.93 -1.56
N PRO A 133 18.72 -0.38 -2.59
CA PRO A 133 19.85 -1.04 -3.27
C PRO A 133 21.15 -0.91 -2.46
N VAL A 134 21.18 -1.56 -1.31
CA VAL A 134 22.29 -1.63 -0.36
C VAL A 134 22.63 -3.07 -0.03
N LYS A 135 23.76 -3.30 0.66
CA LYS A 135 24.09 -4.62 1.17
C LYS A 135 23.19 -4.99 2.35
N GLN A 136 23.09 -6.27 2.65
CA GLN A 136 22.20 -6.76 3.70
C GLN A 136 22.47 -6.15 5.08
N GLU A 137 23.73 -5.94 5.41
CA GLU A 137 24.16 -5.32 6.67
C GLU A 137 23.90 -3.81 6.76
N GLU A 138 23.56 -3.17 5.64
CA GLU A 138 23.28 -1.73 5.57
C GLU A 138 21.79 -1.41 5.68
N HIS A 139 20.92 -2.43 5.74
CA HIS A 139 19.50 -2.23 5.95
C HIS A 139 19.23 -1.74 7.38
N LYS A 140 18.42 -0.67 7.49
CA LYS A 140 18.05 -0.06 8.77
C LYS A 140 16.79 -0.76 9.33
N ASN A 141 16.89 -1.27 10.55
CA ASN A 141 15.75 -1.82 11.32
C ASN A 141 14.90 -2.87 10.55
N ILE A 142 15.52 -3.61 9.62
CA ILE A 142 14.76 -4.51 8.72
C ILE A 142 14.02 -5.62 9.49
N ARG A 143 14.56 -6.07 10.65
CA ARG A 143 13.92 -7.11 11.48
C ARG A 143 12.69 -6.57 12.19
N GLU A 144 12.80 -5.40 12.78
CA GLU A 144 11.70 -4.72 13.47
C GLU A 144 10.56 -4.43 12.49
N LEU A 145 10.88 -3.96 11.28
CA LEU A 145 9.91 -3.73 10.22
C LEU A 145 9.23 -5.04 9.77
N GLU A 146 9.97 -6.14 9.68
CA GLU A 146 9.41 -7.47 9.36
C GLU A 146 8.50 -7.97 10.47
N GLU A 147 8.90 -7.84 11.74
CA GLU A 147 8.11 -8.26 12.90
C GLU A 147 6.79 -7.49 12.98
N GLU A 148 6.82 -6.18 12.77
CA GLU A 148 5.63 -5.34 12.72
C GLU A 148 4.69 -5.74 11.57
N LEU A 149 5.25 -5.94 10.38
CA LEU A 149 4.50 -6.40 9.22
C LEU A 149 3.81 -7.75 9.49
N ILE A 150 4.52 -8.72 10.06
CA ILE A 150 3.97 -10.03 10.43
C ILE A 150 2.84 -9.88 11.45
N ALA A 151 3.01 -9.00 12.46
CA ALA A 151 1.98 -8.76 13.46
C ALA A 151 0.70 -8.16 12.84
N ASN A 152 0.84 -7.26 11.87
CA ASN A 152 -0.28 -6.68 11.15
C ASN A 152 -0.94 -7.66 10.17
N LEU A 153 -0.15 -8.48 9.46
CA LEU A 153 -0.68 -9.56 8.59
C LEU A 153 -1.57 -10.54 9.37
N ARG A 154 -1.17 -10.92 10.59
CA ARG A 154 -1.94 -11.85 11.43
C ARG A 154 -3.33 -11.35 11.80
N LYS A 155 -3.50 -10.05 11.93
CA LYS A 155 -4.75 -9.40 12.38
C LYS A 155 -5.63 -8.99 11.20
N ALA A 156 -5.07 -8.98 9.99
CA ALA A 156 -5.72 -8.41 8.83
C ALA A 156 -6.82 -9.32 8.27
N GLU A 157 -7.83 -8.66 7.70
CA GLU A 157 -8.71 -9.23 6.70
C GLU A 157 -8.20 -8.87 5.31
N PHE A 158 -8.44 -9.73 4.35
CA PHE A 158 -8.05 -9.54 2.95
C PHE A 158 -9.24 -9.66 2.03
N LEU A 159 -9.09 -9.12 0.83
CA LEU A 159 -10.01 -9.35 -0.27
C LEU A 159 -9.38 -10.36 -1.24
N ILE A 160 -10.16 -11.36 -1.62
CA ILE A 160 -9.82 -12.30 -2.71
C ILE A 160 -10.71 -12.00 -3.90
N ALA A 161 -10.11 -11.88 -5.08
CA ALA A 161 -10.83 -11.74 -6.34
C ALA A 161 -11.39 -13.08 -6.80
N ILE A 162 -12.63 -13.06 -7.30
CA ILE A 162 -13.32 -14.23 -7.85
C ILE A 162 -13.84 -13.82 -9.23
N ASN A 163 -13.58 -14.63 -10.26
CA ASN A 163 -14.11 -14.38 -11.59
C ASN A 163 -15.62 -14.64 -11.60
N ALA A 164 -16.41 -13.64 -11.99
CA ALA A 164 -17.87 -13.73 -11.98
C ALA A 164 -18.45 -14.56 -13.13
N GLU A 165 -17.71 -14.74 -14.22
CA GLU A 165 -18.19 -15.39 -15.45
C GLU A 165 -17.84 -16.88 -15.54
N GLN A 166 -16.97 -17.39 -14.68
CA GLN A 166 -16.45 -18.76 -14.75
C GLN A 166 -16.83 -19.58 -13.52
N GLU A 167 -18.13 -19.68 -13.22
CA GLU A 167 -18.62 -20.72 -12.32
C GLU A 167 -18.92 -22.01 -13.12
N GLU A 168 -17.90 -22.81 -13.41
CA GLU A 168 -18.09 -24.15 -13.92
C GLU A 168 -18.17 -25.15 -12.77
N ASN A 169 -19.30 -25.88 -12.68
CA ASN A 169 -19.54 -26.98 -11.72
C ASN A 169 -19.40 -26.56 -10.24
N GLY A 170 -19.78 -25.31 -9.87
CA GLY A 170 -19.73 -24.85 -8.48
C GLY A 170 -18.31 -24.58 -7.97
N LYS A 171 -17.30 -24.56 -8.82
CA LYS A 171 -15.92 -24.18 -8.46
C LYS A 171 -15.69 -22.71 -8.73
N LEU A 172 -15.26 -22.00 -7.70
CA LEU A 172 -14.85 -20.60 -7.80
C LEU A 172 -13.56 -20.49 -8.64
N HIS A 173 -13.59 -19.66 -9.65
CA HIS A 173 -12.41 -19.37 -10.46
C HIS A 173 -11.68 -18.16 -9.90
N ILE A 174 -10.52 -18.39 -9.28
CA ILE A 174 -9.69 -17.34 -8.70
C ILE A 174 -8.66 -16.91 -9.73
N PRO A 175 -8.61 -15.62 -10.11
CA PRO A 175 -7.59 -15.12 -11.03
C PRO A 175 -6.20 -15.21 -10.40
N TYR A 176 -5.20 -15.45 -11.24
CA TYR A 176 -3.81 -15.54 -10.83
C TYR A 176 -2.90 -14.67 -11.71
N LEU A 177 -1.70 -14.44 -11.23
CA LEU A 177 -0.62 -13.77 -11.95
C LEU A 177 0.51 -14.77 -12.21
N LYS A 178 1.30 -14.53 -13.23
CA LYS A 178 2.58 -15.21 -13.45
C LYS A 178 3.72 -14.22 -13.22
N ASN A 179 4.74 -14.65 -12.49
CA ASN A 179 5.98 -13.88 -12.37
C ASN A 179 6.90 -14.13 -13.58
N LYS A 180 8.10 -13.55 -13.58
CA LYS A 180 9.09 -13.70 -14.65
C LYS A 180 9.62 -15.12 -14.81
N GLU A 181 9.44 -15.98 -13.80
CA GLU A 181 9.85 -17.38 -13.77
C GLU A 181 8.66 -18.33 -14.06
N ASP A 182 7.55 -17.81 -14.62
CA ASP A 182 6.29 -18.52 -14.88
C ASP A 182 5.63 -19.14 -13.63
N LYS A 183 6.08 -18.79 -12.42
CA LYS A 183 5.43 -19.21 -11.18
C LYS A 183 4.09 -18.53 -11.02
N ILE A 184 3.08 -19.30 -10.64
CA ILE A 184 1.72 -18.83 -10.42
C ILE A 184 1.63 -18.20 -9.02
N LEU A 185 1.15 -16.95 -8.97
CA LEU A 185 0.92 -16.18 -7.76
C LEU A 185 -0.57 -15.87 -7.64
N GLN A 186 -1.15 -16.12 -6.47
CA GLN A 186 -2.54 -15.81 -6.18
C GLN A 186 -2.60 -14.40 -5.56
N PRO A 187 -3.29 -13.41 -6.18
CA PRO A 187 -3.40 -12.08 -5.62
C PRO A 187 -4.37 -12.03 -4.45
N VAL A 188 -4.00 -11.28 -3.43
CA VAL A 188 -4.86 -10.85 -2.33
C VAL A 188 -4.66 -9.35 -2.09
N PHE A 189 -5.69 -8.68 -1.57
CA PHE A 189 -5.70 -7.23 -1.45
C PHE A 189 -6.04 -6.83 -0.03
N THR A 190 -5.39 -5.80 0.46
CA THR A 190 -5.58 -5.26 1.80
C THR A 190 -6.81 -4.36 1.90
N ASP A 191 -7.25 -3.80 0.77
CA ASP A 191 -8.38 -2.90 0.69
C ASP A 191 -9.05 -2.89 -0.69
N VAL A 192 -10.16 -2.16 -0.77
CA VAL A 192 -10.94 -2.03 -2.00
C VAL A 192 -10.18 -1.29 -3.10
N MET A 193 -9.32 -0.32 -2.76
CA MET A 193 -8.59 0.47 -3.76
C MET A 193 -7.54 -0.40 -4.48
N GLU A 194 -6.82 -1.24 -3.74
CA GLU A 194 -5.88 -2.20 -4.31
C GLU A 194 -6.59 -3.26 -5.17
N PHE A 195 -7.76 -3.74 -4.72
CA PHE A 195 -8.59 -4.62 -5.52
C PHE A 195 -9.06 -3.95 -6.82
N GLU A 196 -9.55 -2.69 -6.75
CA GLU A 196 -10.03 -1.95 -7.93
C GLU A 196 -8.91 -1.68 -8.95
N LYS A 197 -7.67 -1.40 -8.50
CA LYS A 197 -6.52 -1.29 -9.40
C LYS A 197 -6.32 -2.56 -10.23
N PHE A 198 -6.39 -3.71 -9.58
CA PHE A 198 -6.23 -5.02 -10.23
C PHE A 198 -7.43 -5.40 -11.10
N GLY A 199 -8.62 -5.09 -10.62
CA GLY A 199 -9.91 -5.45 -11.23
C GLY A 199 -10.32 -4.58 -12.42
N ARG A 200 -9.58 -3.50 -12.70
CA ARG A 200 -9.96 -2.54 -13.76
C ARG A 200 -10.18 -3.24 -15.10
N GLY A 201 -11.40 -3.10 -15.64
CA GLY A 201 -11.79 -3.72 -16.92
C GLY A 201 -12.06 -5.23 -16.85
N LYS A 202 -12.14 -5.82 -15.65
CA LYS A 202 -12.46 -7.24 -15.45
C LYS A 202 -13.77 -7.38 -14.70
N ASN A 203 -14.53 -8.44 -14.98
CA ASN A 203 -15.75 -8.78 -14.26
C ASN A 203 -15.41 -9.66 -13.04
N LEU A 204 -15.00 -9.02 -11.94
CA LEU A 204 -14.60 -9.70 -10.71
C LEU A 204 -15.56 -9.40 -9.57
N ARG A 205 -15.85 -10.42 -8.79
CA ARG A 205 -16.45 -10.32 -7.44
C ARG A 205 -15.34 -10.35 -6.40
N VAL A 206 -15.66 -9.99 -5.19
CA VAL A 206 -14.73 -9.98 -4.07
C VAL A 206 -15.33 -10.71 -2.87
N ALA A 207 -14.48 -11.47 -2.17
CA ALA A 207 -14.80 -12.07 -0.87
C ALA A 207 -13.79 -11.59 0.18
N LYS A 208 -14.29 -11.33 1.42
CA LYS A 208 -13.45 -11.05 2.58
C LYS A 208 -12.98 -12.36 3.21
N VAL A 209 -11.70 -12.40 3.56
CA VAL A 209 -11.08 -13.57 4.22
C VAL A 209 -10.10 -13.10 5.28
N THR A 210 -9.97 -13.84 6.36
CA THR A 210 -8.96 -13.61 7.41
C THR A 210 -7.67 -14.38 7.11
N MET A 211 -6.56 -13.98 7.72
CA MET A 211 -5.24 -14.58 7.50
C MET A 211 -5.24 -16.10 7.76
N ASP A 212 -5.94 -16.57 8.79
CA ASP A 212 -6.02 -18.00 9.16
C ASP A 212 -6.70 -18.87 8.10
N LYS A 213 -7.50 -18.29 7.20
CA LYS A 213 -8.17 -18.99 6.10
C LYS A 213 -7.34 -19.07 4.82
N LEU A 214 -6.37 -18.15 4.64
CA LEU A 214 -5.57 -18.12 3.42
C LEU A 214 -4.88 -19.45 3.09
N PRO A 215 -4.27 -20.20 4.04
CA PRO A 215 -3.64 -21.48 3.71
C PRO A 215 -4.58 -22.47 3.00
N SER A 216 -5.85 -22.52 3.39
CA SER A 216 -6.85 -23.43 2.82
C SER A 216 -7.46 -22.94 1.49
N LEU A 217 -7.29 -21.66 1.18
CA LEU A 217 -7.84 -21.01 -0.02
C LEU A 217 -6.82 -20.82 -1.14
N MET A 218 -5.57 -21.26 -0.91
CA MET A 218 -4.55 -21.22 -1.96
C MET A 218 -4.89 -22.20 -3.06
N ILE A 219 -4.99 -21.71 -4.31
CA ILE A 219 -5.27 -22.59 -5.45
C ILE A 219 -4.11 -23.57 -5.64
N PRO A 220 -4.37 -24.84 -6.05
CA PRO A 220 -3.34 -25.88 -6.10
C PRO A 220 -2.13 -25.54 -6.96
N GLN A 221 -2.31 -24.70 -7.99
CA GLN A 221 -1.27 -24.30 -8.92
C GLN A 221 -0.40 -23.15 -8.38
N ALA A 222 -0.88 -22.39 -7.36
CA ALA A 222 -0.15 -21.25 -6.84
C ALA A 222 1.03 -21.68 -5.97
N SER A 223 2.19 -21.05 -6.20
CA SER A 223 3.39 -21.22 -5.40
C SER A 223 3.45 -20.24 -4.22
N ALA A 224 2.71 -19.13 -4.30
CA ALA A 224 2.68 -18.08 -3.29
C ALA A 224 1.43 -17.21 -3.42
N TYR A 225 1.12 -16.45 -2.38
CA TYR A 225 0.29 -15.27 -2.47
C TYR A 225 1.12 -14.06 -2.88
N VAL A 226 0.49 -13.11 -3.57
CA VAL A 226 1.02 -11.76 -3.73
C VAL A 226 0.04 -10.76 -3.15
N VAL A 227 0.46 -10.08 -2.09
CA VAL A 227 -0.32 -9.04 -1.44
C VAL A 227 -0.13 -7.74 -2.21
N ASN A 228 -1.22 -7.09 -2.62
CA ASN A 228 -1.23 -5.84 -3.37
C ASN A 228 -0.26 -5.83 -4.57
N PRO A 229 -0.50 -6.63 -5.61
CA PRO A 229 0.43 -6.79 -6.73
C PRO A 229 0.75 -5.49 -7.48
N LEU A 230 -0.14 -4.49 -7.43
CA LEU A 230 0.03 -3.16 -8.03
C LEU A 230 0.38 -2.07 -6.99
N GLY A 231 0.55 -2.46 -5.73
CA GLY A 231 1.00 -1.65 -4.61
C GLY A 231 2.40 -2.06 -4.14
N PHE A 232 2.57 -2.30 -2.82
CA PHE A 232 3.86 -2.68 -2.26
C PHE A 232 4.34 -4.09 -2.67
N ASN A 233 3.48 -4.93 -3.22
CA ASN A 233 3.81 -6.19 -3.91
C ASN A 233 4.65 -7.14 -3.04
N LEU A 234 4.08 -7.58 -1.91
CA LEU A 234 4.70 -8.55 -1.02
C LEU A 234 4.35 -9.98 -1.46
N ILE A 235 5.36 -10.81 -1.67
CA ILE A 235 5.19 -12.23 -2.00
C ILE A 235 5.37 -13.05 -0.72
N LEU A 236 4.39 -13.90 -0.42
CA LEU A 236 4.38 -14.83 0.71
C LEU A 236 4.25 -16.25 0.17
N ASN A 237 5.29 -17.06 0.32
CA ASN A 237 5.21 -18.47 -0.04
C ASN A 237 4.29 -19.24 0.94
N LYS A 238 3.98 -20.49 0.59
CA LYS A 238 3.04 -21.30 1.37
C LYS A 238 3.46 -21.46 2.83
N GLU A 239 4.75 -21.73 3.09
CA GLU A 239 5.28 -21.92 4.44
C GLU A 239 5.17 -20.62 5.28
N GLN A 240 5.48 -19.49 4.67
CA GLN A 240 5.31 -18.18 5.32
C GLN A 240 3.85 -17.91 5.69
N VAL A 241 2.93 -18.19 4.76
CA VAL A 241 1.49 -18.01 5.01
C VAL A 241 1.01 -18.91 6.14
N GLU A 242 1.38 -20.19 6.15
CA GLU A 242 1.05 -21.16 7.21
C GLU A 242 1.61 -20.73 8.57
N LYS A 243 2.87 -20.24 8.61
CA LYS A 243 3.53 -19.73 9.82
C LYS A 243 2.85 -18.49 10.37
N ILE A 244 2.53 -17.52 9.49
CA ILE A 244 1.84 -16.28 9.88
C ILE A 244 0.42 -16.59 10.36
N ALA A 245 -0.29 -17.49 9.69
CA ALA A 245 -1.63 -17.95 10.06
C ALA A 245 -1.67 -18.77 11.36
N GLY A 246 -0.52 -19.23 11.86
CA GLY A 246 -0.45 -20.07 13.06
C GLY A 246 -0.93 -21.49 12.86
N VAL A 247 -0.95 -22.01 11.61
CA VAL A 247 -1.38 -23.39 11.25
C VAL A 247 -0.20 -24.28 10.85
N ALA A 248 1.02 -23.76 10.87
CA ALA A 248 2.22 -24.56 10.64
C ALA A 248 2.35 -25.59 11.77
N LYS A 249 2.57 -26.88 11.35
CA LYS A 249 2.80 -28.02 12.27
C LYS A 249 4.23 -28.02 12.80
#